data_b472ffa4304c36892c667f4812dfee8e
#
_entry.id   b472ffa4304c36892c667f4812dfee8e
#
_cell.length_a   1.000
_cell.length_b   1.000
_cell.length_c   1.000
_cell.angle_alpha   90.00
_cell.angle_beta   90.00
_cell.angle_gamma   90.00
#
_symmetry.space_group_name_H-M   'P 1'
#
loop_
_entity.id
_entity.type
_entity.pdbx_description
1 polymer ?
#
loop_
_entity_poly.entity_id
_entity_poly.type
_entity_poly.pdbx_seq_one_letter_code
_entity_poly.pdbx_strand_id
1 'polypeptide(L)'
;MKNTKALLEFWEEQMKQSHRSSNYFFRKSPSHYHMMLLVMSAHKFDQKLSVEELKTKLFKTSRPKSALIINEACEKGFFFLERTSTDQRKKNIKPSESFVKEFDDYIITLKNLVL
;
A
#
# COMPACT_ATOMS: atom_id res chain seq x y z
N MET A 1 9.01 6.40 -28.56
CA MET A 1 9.69 6.95 -27.39
C MET A 1 10.08 5.85 -26.44
N LYS A 2 11.32 5.88 -25.97
CA LYS A 2 11.85 4.83 -25.06
C LYS A 2 11.01 4.67 -23.80
N ASN A 3 10.57 5.78 -23.21
CA ASN A 3 9.84 5.73 -21.96
C ASN A 3 8.46 5.09 -22.09
N THR A 4 7.79 5.31 -23.22
CA THR A 4 6.47 4.73 -23.45
C THR A 4 6.56 3.21 -23.56
N LYS A 5 7.56 2.70 -24.29
CA LYS A 5 7.76 1.26 -24.45
C LYS A 5 8.13 0.61 -23.11
N ALA A 6 9.02 1.23 -22.36
CA ALA A 6 9.42 0.73 -21.04
C ALA A 6 8.23 0.69 -20.09
N LEU A 7 7.39 1.70 -20.10
CA LEU A 7 6.19 1.76 -19.28
C LEU A 7 5.19 0.66 -19.66
N LEU A 8 5.01 0.42 -20.96
CA LEU A 8 4.14 -0.64 -21.44
C LEU A 8 4.63 -2.01 -20.96
N GLU A 9 5.92 -2.29 -21.13
CA GLU A 9 6.52 -3.55 -20.69
C GLU A 9 6.39 -3.73 -19.19
N PHE A 10 6.62 -2.67 -18.43
CA PHE A 10 6.45 -2.68 -16.97
C PHE A 10 5.00 -3.05 -16.59
N TRP A 11 4.03 -2.39 -17.21
CA TRP A 11 2.62 -2.63 -16.91
C TRP A 11 2.22 -4.06 -17.26
N GLU A 12 2.67 -4.57 -18.39
CA GLU A 12 2.37 -5.94 -18.79
C GLU A 12 2.94 -6.96 -17.79
N GLU A 13 4.15 -6.72 -17.30
CA GLU A 13 4.74 -7.57 -16.26
C GLU A 13 3.92 -7.52 -14.97
N GLN A 14 3.43 -6.34 -14.59
CA GLN A 14 2.55 -6.20 -13.42
C GLN A 14 1.27 -7.01 -13.59
N MET A 15 0.70 -7.02 -14.79
CA MET A 15 -0.54 -7.74 -15.07
C MET A 15 -0.37 -9.25 -15.04
N LYS A 16 0.82 -9.75 -15.28
CA LYS A 16 1.13 -11.19 -15.23
C LYS A 16 1.29 -11.73 -13.82
N GLN A 17 1.42 -10.86 -12.83
CA GLN A 17 1.65 -11.28 -11.46
C GLN A 17 0.44 -12.00 -10.87
N SER A 18 0.73 -12.88 -9.90
CA SER A 18 -0.29 -13.67 -9.22
C SER A 18 -1.35 -12.80 -8.56
N HIS A 19 -2.58 -13.27 -8.52
CA HIS A 19 -3.68 -12.64 -7.78
C HIS A 19 -3.39 -12.53 -6.28
N ARG A 20 -2.42 -13.28 -5.78
CA ARG A 20 -2.01 -13.24 -4.37
C ARG A 20 -0.94 -12.20 -4.10
N SER A 21 -0.38 -11.58 -5.14
CA SER A 21 0.68 -10.59 -4.96
C SER A 21 0.12 -9.29 -4.39
N SER A 22 0.98 -8.57 -3.66
CA SER A 22 0.63 -7.24 -3.14
C SER A 22 0.36 -6.27 -4.26
N ASN A 23 1.11 -6.35 -5.35
CA ASN A 23 0.91 -5.47 -6.51
C ASN A 23 -0.48 -5.64 -7.11
N TYR A 24 -0.97 -6.87 -7.22
CA TYR A 24 -2.32 -7.13 -7.71
C TYR A 24 -3.35 -6.48 -6.79
N PHE A 25 -3.21 -6.69 -5.48
CA PHE A 25 -4.16 -6.16 -4.50
C PHE A 25 -4.21 -4.63 -4.53
N PHE A 26 -3.04 -3.98 -4.48
CA PHE A 26 -3.00 -2.52 -4.36
C PHE A 26 -3.30 -1.78 -5.65
N ARG A 27 -3.41 -2.45 -6.78
CA ARG A 27 -3.84 -1.79 -8.02
C ARG A 27 -5.31 -2.04 -8.36
N LYS A 28 -6.08 -2.67 -7.47
CA LYS A 28 -7.51 -2.92 -7.71
C LYS A 28 -8.31 -1.65 -7.92
N SER A 29 -7.95 -0.57 -7.24
CA SER A 29 -8.59 0.72 -7.38
C SER A 29 -7.65 1.84 -6.96
N PRO A 30 -7.95 3.09 -7.34
CA PRO A 30 -7.17 4.23 -6.84
C PRO A 30 -7.10 4.29 -5.31
N SER A 31 -8.17 3.91 -4.61
CA SER A 31 -8.18 3.91 -3.15
C SER A 31 -7.24 2.89 -2.56
N HIS A 32 -7.14 1.70 -3.16
CA HIS A 32 -6.17 0.68 -2.72
C HIS A 32 -4.74 1.19 -2.86
N TYR A 33 -4.43 1.79 -3.99
CA TYR A 33 -3.09 2.32 -4.26
C TYR A 33 -2.77 3.49 -3.33
N HIS A 34 -3.73 4.39 -3.13
CA HIS A 34 -3.58 5.53 -2.22
C HIS A 34 -3.30 5.06 -0.79
N MET A 35 -4.05 4.05 -0.33
CA MET A 35 -3.84 3.45 0.99
C MET A 35 -2.40 2.93 1.13
N MET A 36 -1.92 2.22 0.14
CA MET A 36 -0.54 1.71 0.14
C MET A 36 0.47 2.85 0.29
N LEU A 37 0.31 3.91 -0.49
CA LEU A 37 1.22 5.05 -0.45
C LEU A 37 1.19 5.77 0.90
N LEU A 38 0.01 5.93 1.49
CA LEU A 38 -0.11 6.56 2.81
C LEU A 38 0.60 5.76 3.89
N VAL A 39 0.38 4.46 3.92
CA VAL A 39 1.02 3.58 4.91
C VAL A 39 2.52 3.54 4.72
N MET A 40 2.98 3.39 3.49
CA MET A 40 4.41 3.32 3.20
C MET A 40 5.11 4.67 3.44
N SER A 41 4.44 5.78 3.11
CA SER A 41 4.97 7.11 3.38
C SER A 41 5.21 7.31 4.88
N ALA A 42 4.21 6.97 5.71
CA ALA A 42 4.35 7.07 7.16
C ALA A 42 5.49 6.19 7.66
N HIS A 43 5.58 4.96 7.16
CA HIS A 43 6.64 4.03 7.56
C HIS A 43 8.03 4.56 7.19
N LYS A 44 8.21 5.05 5.98
CA LYS A 44 9.52 5.52 5.49
C LYS A 44 9.98 6.79 6.21
N PHE A 45 9.05 7.62 6.66
CA PHE A 45 9.37 8.84 7.41
C PHE A 45 9.29 8.64 8.93
N ASP A 46 9.17 7.39 9.37
CA ASP A 46 9.10 7.03 10.78
C ASP A 46 8.00 7.79 11.53
N GLN A 47 6.85 7.91 10.89
CA GLN A 47 5.68 8.58 11.44
C GLN A 47 4.63 7.55 11.83
N LYS A 48 3.94 7.82 12.93
CA LYS A 48 2.83 6.98 13.37
C LYS A 48 1.61 7.31 12.54
N LEU A 49 0.89 6.27 12.10
CA LEU A 49 -0.35 6.43 11.36
C LEU A 49 -1.40 5.54 12.00
N SER A 50 -2.43 6.16 12.60
CA SER A 50 -3.52 5.39 13.17
C SER A 50 -4.50 4.96 12.08
N VAL A 51 -5.28 3.90 12.36
CA VAL A 51 -6.33 3.44 11.44
C VAL A 51 -7.33 4.55 11.17
N GLU A 52 -7.70 5.31 12.22
CA GLU A 52 -8.67 6.40 12.05
C GLU A 52 -8.13 7.54 11.19
N GLU A 53 -6.85 7.87 11.36
CA GLU A 53 -6.21 8.86 10.48
C GLU A 53 -6.16 8.39 9.04
N LEU A 54 -5.85 7.11 8.83
CA LEU A 54 -5.82 6.53 7.48
C LEU A 54 -7.19 6.64 6.81
N LYS A 55 -8.26 6.29 7.54
CA LYS A 55 -9.62 6.42 7.01
C LYS A 55 -9.96 7.86 6.61
N THR A 56 -9.49 8.82 7.40
CA THR A 56 -9.70 10.24 7.12
C THR A 56 -8.93 10.69 5.87
N LYS A 57 -7.71 10.19 5.72
CA LYS A 57 -6.85 10.55 4.58
C LYS A 57 -7.31 9.91 3.27
N LEU A 58 -8.07 8.84 3.33
CA LEU A 58 -8.69 8.22 2.15
C LEU A 58 -9.95 8.98 1.75
N PHE A 59 -9.77 10.24 1.39
CA PHE A 59 -10.85 11.23 1.26
C PHE A 59 -11.84 10.96 0.12
N LYS A 60 -11.46 10.15 -0.86
CA LYS A 60 -12.35 9.76 -1.97
C LYS A 60 -13.03 8.41 -1.76
N THR A 61 -12.96 7.89 -0.55
CA THR A 61 -13.46 6.56 -0.21
C THR A 61 -14.38 6.68 1.00
N SER A 62 -15.55 6.07 0.95
CA SER A 62 -16.48 6.06 2.08
C SER A 62 -15.84 5.37 3.28
N ARG A 63 -16.28 5.71 4.50
CA ARG A 63 -15.73 5.07 5.71
C ARG A 63 -15.93 3.55 5.72
N PRO A 64 -17.11 3.01 5.36
CA PRO A 64 -17.27 1.55 5.30
C PRO A 64 -16.33 0.89 4.30
N LYS A 65 -16.12 1.49 3.14
CA LYS A 65 -15.20 0.94 2.14
C LYS A 65 -13.76 1.05 2.60
N SER A 66 -13.39 2.16 3.26
CA SER A 66 -12.04 2.31 3.84
C SER A 66 -11.76 1.21 4.86
N ALA A 67 -12.70 0.95 5.76
CA ALA A 67 -12.56 -0.11 6.74
C ALA A 67 -12.39 -1.47 6.07
N LEU A 68 -13.16 -1.73 5.01
CA LEU A 68 -13.10 -2.99 4.28
C LEU A 68 -11.71 -3.22 3.66
N ILE A 69 -11.19 -2.25 2.92
CA ILE A 69 -9.91 -2.44 2.23
C ILE A 69 -8.73 -2.48 3.21
N ILE A 70 -8.81 -1.76 4.33
CA ILE A 70 -7.80 -1.84 5.38
C ILE A 70 -7.78 -3.24 5.99
N ASN A 71 -8.96 -3.77 6.31
CA ASN A 71 -9.07 -5.12 6.87
C ASN A 71 -8.57 -6.19 5.90
N GLU A 72 -8.88 -6.05 4.62
CA GLU A 72 -8.39 -6.99 3.60
C GLU A 72 -6.87 -6.97 3.50
N ALA A 73 -6.24 -5.79 3.55
CA ALA A 73 -4.79 -5.68 3.51
C ALA A 73 -4.15 -6.38 4.73
N CYS A 74 -4.77 -6.25 5.89
CA CYS A 74 -4.29 -6.92 7.11
C CYS A 74 -4.49 -8.43 7.03
N GLU A 75 -5.64 -8.90 6.55
CA GLU A 75 -5.91 -10.32 6.38
C GLU A 75 -4.93 -10.98 5.43
N LYS A 76 -4.53 -10.27 4.38
CA LYS A 76 -3.56 -10.77 3.40
C LYS A 76 -2.12 -10.71 3.90
N GLY A 77 -1.88 -10.11 5.06
CA GLY A 77 -0.55 -10.03 5.66
C GLY A 77 0.33 -8.93 5.10
N PHE A 78 -0.23 -7.98 4.35
CA PHE A 78 0.52 -6.84 3.84
C PHE A 78 0.73 -5.79 4.92
N PHE A 79 -0.29 -5.56 5.74
CA PHE A 79 -0.24 -4.63 6.86
C PHE A 79 -0.58 -5.36 8.15
N PHE A 80 -0.22 -4.75 9.28
CA PHE A 80 -0.64 -5.24 10.59
C PHE A 80 -0.94 -4.05 11.50
N LEU A 81 -1.73 -4.32 12.53
CA LEU A 81 -2.13 -3.30 13.49
C LEU A 81 -1.35 -3.49 14.78
N GLU A 82 -0.84 -2.37 15.30
CA GLU A 82 -0.07 -2.34 16.53
C GLU A 82 -0.78 -1.41 17.52
N ARG A 83 -1.08 -1.92 18.72
CA ARG A 83 -1.71 -1.11 19.76
C ARG A 83 -0.68 -0.21 20.41
N THR A 84 -1.08 1.04 20.67
CA THR A 84 -0.26 1.93 21.48
C THR A 84 -0.48 1.57 22.95
N SER A 85 0.56 1.72 23.77
CA SER A 85 0.56 1.29 25.17
C SER A 85 -0.43 2.03 26.06
N THR A 86 -0.89 3.22 25.67
CA THR A 86 -1.68 4.10 26.53
C THR A 86 -3.16 4.20 26.15
N ASP A 87 -3.53 3.84 24.92
CA ASP A 87 -4.92 3.89 24.49
C ASP A 87 -5.26 2.66 23.65
N GLN A 88 -6.04 1.76 24.24
CA GLN A 88 -6.44 0.52 23.58
C GLN A 88 -7.34 0.74 22.36
N ARG A 89 -7.89 1.94 22.21
CA ARG A 89 -8.76 2.29 21.08
C ARG A 89 -7.96 2.70 19.84
N LYS A 90 -6.74 3.18 20.06
CA LYS A 90 -5.87 3.62 18.95
C LYS A 90 -4.97 2.49 18.51
N LYS A 91 -5.12 2.10 17.28
CA LYS A 91 -4.25 1.13 16.64
C LYS A 91 -3.51 1.83 15.51
N ASN A 92 -2.18 1.67 15.52
CA ASN A 92 -1.36 2.15 14.41
C ASN A 92 -1.27 1.07 13.36
N ILE A 93 -1.23 1.47 12.10
CA ILE A 93 -1.08 0.55 10.98
C ILE A 93 0.34 0.61 10.46
N LYS A 94 0.91 -0.56 10.20
CA LYS A 94 2.29 -0.68 9.72
C LYS A 94 2.36 -1.74 8.63
N PRO A 95 3.32 -1.61 7.69
CA PRO A 95 3.54 -2.65 6.70
C PRO A 95 4.31 -3.82 7.31
N SER A 96 4.02 -5.04 6.84
CA SER A 96 4.81 -6.21 7.20
C SER A 96 6.20 -6.13 6.56
N GLU A 97 7.18 -6.84 7.12
CA GLU A 97 8.53 -6.87 6.56
C GLU A 97 8.55 -7.40 5.13
N SER A 98 7.77 -8.45 4.86
CA SER A 98 7.69 -9.02 3.52
C SER A 98 7.11 -8.03 2.52
N PHE A 99 6.10 -7.25 2.92
CA PHE A 99 5.53 -6.25 2.03
C PHE A 99 6.51 -5.09 1.80
N VAL A 100 7.26 -4.67 2.82
CA VAL A 100 8.28 -3.62 2.65
C VAL A 100 9.27 -4.02 1.54
N LYS A 101 9.72 -5.27 1.52
CA LYS A 101 10.61 -5.76 0.48
C LYS A 101 9.97 -5.69 -0.91
N GLU A 102 8.73 -6.15 -1.04
CA GLU A 102 7.99 -6.09 -2.31
C GLU A 102 7.83 -4.66 -2.79
N PHE A 103 7.50 -3.75 -1.87
CA PHE A 103 7.35 -2.33 -2.20
C PHE A 103 8.68 -1.73 -2.65
N ASP A 104 9.77 -2.02 -1.95
CA ASP A 104 11.09 -1.50 -2.32
C ASP A 104 11.52 -2.00 -3.71
N ASP A 105 11.25 -3.26 -4.03
CA ASP A 105 11.52 -3.82 -5.36
C ASP A 105 10.68 -3.11 -6.42
N TYR A 106 9.42 -2.84 -6.11
CA TYR A 106 8.53 -2.11 -6.99
C TYR A 106 9.07 -0.70 -7.28
N ILE A 107 9.51 0.01 -6.26
CA ILE A 107 10.07 1.36 -6.41
C ILE A 107 11.36 1.35 -7.24
N ILE A 108 12.22 0.36 -7.02
CA ILE A 108 13.45 0.21 -7.81
C ILE A 108 13.10 0.03 -9.30
N THR A 109 12.12 -0.82 -9.58
CA THR A 109 11.66 -1.04 -10.94
C THR A 109 11.14 0.24 -11.57
N LEU A 110 10.34 1.01 -10.84
CA LEU A 110 9.83 2.30 -11.30
C LEU A 110 10.95 3.30 -11.59
N LYS A 111 11.95 3.38 -10.72
CA LYS A 111 13.09 4.27 -10.92
C LYS A 111 13.83 3.95 -12.21
N ASN A 112 13.97 2.68 -12.52
CA ASN A 112 14.67 2.24 -13.74
C ASN A 112 13.93 2.62 -15.01
N LEU A 113 12.63 2.92 -14.93
CA LEU A 113 11.84 3.36 -16.07
C LEU A 113 12.10 4.82 -16.45
N VAL A 114 12.44 5.66 -15.48
CA VAL A 114 12.57 7.10 -15.68
C VAL A 114 14.03 7.53 -15.88
N LEU A 115 14.95 6.66 -15.61
CA LEU A 115 16.38 6.87 -15.82
C LEU A 115 16.84 6.16 -17.11
#